data_f5445ecda8664ad911ec5f6ae0ac72f4
#
_entry.id   f5445ecda8664ad911ec5f6ae0ac72f4
#
_cell.length_a   1.000
_cell.length_b   1.000
_cell.length_c   1.000
_cell.angle_alpha   90.00
_cell.angle_beta   90.00
_cell.angle_gamma   90.00
#
_symmetry.space_group_name_H-M   'P 1'
#
loop_
_entity.id
_entity.type
_entity.pdbx_description
1 polymer ?
#
loop_
_entity_poly.entity_id
_entity_poly.type
_entity_poly.pdbx_seq_one_letter_code
_entity_poly.pdbx_strand_id
1 'polypeptide(L)'
;MTLLNLMMVSWKPELFTNPKYGAWSVFWNHGELSGFDTYTYIVVTSFHPVYVLSRHPILAMMLWPFYELNIFLKDIFHINCAIYIVAVLWTVLATCSWILMYRIQRCIIGLSWRSSLLLTLFFFSFSHVMIILFFPDHMGFSLPLLLLTIYVAGTAIKQNRRLPAWQSLSLAFFATGVTTTNLVKVGIADVFTQWGKVPFRKMVLHLMLYLIPIALLFAAYSYQMDTSQKQEEQRVTKIAKTKASKSKEAADRYLLEEKKKLERRKQQIIDNPIVTDTEYRIDRLPSLIENVFGEGLLLHDTYTLKDANRANHRPVLVRYTHWWYYLVEGLIVALFLLGIWSGRRQRVLWMVFSMFVFDMLLHVGLNFASADVYIMTAHWAFVIPIAIGYLMKKQTLVSQVSTITLFSLTIFLWWHNLSLIAHYILR
;
A
#
# COMPACT_ATOMS: atom_id res chain seq x y z
N MET A 1 8.13 14.13 6.15
CA MET A 1 8.16 13.27 4.95
C MET A 1 9.43 13.42 4.15
N THR A 2 9.77 14.61 3.68
CA THR A 2 11.06 14.87 2.99
C THR A 2 12.26 14.38 3.80
N LEU A 3 12.27 14.63 5.12
CA LEU A 3 13.35 14.17 6.00
C LEU A 3 13.49 12.64 6.01
N LEU A 4 12.39 11.91 6.11
CA LEU A 4 12.40 10.44 6.07
C LEU A 4 12.92 9.91 4.73
N ASN A 5 12.49 10.52 3.61
CA ASN A 5 13.03 10.17 2.29
C ASN A 5 14.53 10.48 2.18
N LEU A 6 14.99 11.61 2.73
CA LEU A 6 16.42 11.93 2.79
C LEU A 6 17.21 10.94 3.65
N MET A 7 16.66 10.50 4.78
CA MET A 7 17.28 9.44 5.60
C MET A 7 17.44 8.14 4.83
N MET A 8 16.40 7.71 4.09
CA MET A 8 16.48 6.50 3.26
C MET A 8 17.51 6.63 2.14
N VAL A 9 17.55 7.77 1.45
CA VAL A 9 18.54 8.05 0.39
C VAL A 9 19.97 8.04 0.94
N SER A 10 20.17 8.53 2.17
CA SER A 10 21.48 8.60 2.82
C SER A 10 21.93 7.30 3.50
N TRP A 11 21.05 6.31 3.63
CA TRP A 11 21.31 5.08 4.37
C TRP A 11 22.49 4.27 3.83
N LYS A 12 22.52 4.01 2.49
CA LYS A 12 23.60 3.28 1.82
C LYS A 12 23.82 3.82 0.41
N PRO A 13 24.17 5.12 0.26
CA PRO A 13 24.18 5.76 -1.05
C PRO A 13 25.14 5.09 -2.03
N GLU A 14 26.35 4.76 -1.62
CA GLU A 14 27.39 4.15 -2.48
C GLU A 14 26.94 2.79 -3.04
N LEU A 15 26.21 2.01 -2.25
CA LEU A 15 25.68 0.72 -2.66
C LEU A 15 24.57 0.88 -3.69
N PHE A 16 23.58 1.74 -3.39
CA PHE A 16 22.36 1.86 -4.21
C PHE A 16 22.59 2.68 -5.49
N THR A 17 23.57 3.57 -5.52
CA THR A 17 23.89 4.38 -6.71
C THR A 17 24.92 3.76 -7.63
N ASN A 18 25.50 2.62 -7.28
CA ASN A 18 26.53 1.96 -8.09
C ASN A 18 25.92 1.38 -9.37
N PRO A 19 26.36 1.84 -10.57
CA PRO A 19 25.79 1.39 -11.84
C PRO A 19 26.19 -0.05 -12.23
N LYS A 20 27.21 -0.63 -11.58
CA LYS A 20 27.72 -1.97 -11.86
C LYS A 20 26.93 -3.07 -11.15
N TYR A 21 26.23 -2.74 -10.07
CA TYR A 21 25.46 -3.73 -9.32
C TYR A 21 24.09 -3.99 -9.96
N GLY A 22 23.69 -5.27 -10.00
CA GLY A 22 22.37 -5.67 -10.48
C GLY A 22 21.28 -5.25 -9.49
N ALA A 23 20.10 -4.90 -10.01
CA ALA A 23 18.96 -4.48 -9.21
C ALA A 23 18.57 -5.51 -8.12
N TRP A 24 18.60 -6.80 -8.44
CA TRP A 24 18.28 -7.87 -7.52
C TRP A 24 19.29 -8.01 -6.38
N SER A 25 20.58 -7.95 -6.69
CA SER A 25 21.63 -8.10 -5.67
C SER A 25 21.67 -6.91 -4.71
N VAL A 26 21.29 -5.73 -5.17
CA VAL A 26 21.31 -4.50 -4.36
C VAL A 26 20.00 -4.29 -3.64
N PHE A 27 18.93 -4.06 -4.38
CA PHE A 27 17.67 -3.64 -3.76
C PHE A 27 16.96 -4.78 -3.04
N TRP A 28 16.96 -5.99 -3.61
CA TRP A 28 16.33 -7.14 -2.97
C TRP A 28 17.03 -7.58 -1.69
N ASN A 29 18.37 -7.64 -1.71
CA ASN A 29 19.11 -8.16 -0.56
C ASN A 29 19.40 -7.12 0.53
N HIS A 30 19.34 -5.82 0.21
CA HIS A 30 19.78 -4.77 1.13
C HIS A 30 18.73 -3.68 1.38
N GLY A 31 17.66 -3.64 0.60
CA GLY A 31 16.69 -2.55 0.63
C GLY A 31 15.35 -2.89 1.28
N GLU A 32 15.19 -4.07 1.88
CA GLU A 32 13.92 -4.52 2.44
C GLU A 32 13.65 -3.96 3.83
N LEU A 33 12.39 -3.66 4.07
CA LEU A 33 11.91 -3.08 5.31
C LEU A 33 10.53 -3.63 5.66
N SER A 34 10.39 -4.30 6.79
CA SER A 34 9.10 -4.69 7.40
C SER A 34 8.12 -5.44 6.47
N GLY A 35 8.61 -6.29 5.58
CA GLY A 35 7.77 -7.02 4.62
C GLY A 35 7.34 -6.22 3.39
N PHE A 36 7.69 -4.94 3.31
CA PHE A 36 7.46 -4.14 2.11
C PHE A 36 8.42 -4.49 0.99
N ASP A 37 7.92 -4.50 -0.23
CA ASP A 37 8.69 -4.87 -1.41
C ASP A 37 9.48 -3.70 -2.01
N THR A 38 10.72 -3.96 -2.40
CA THR A 38 11.59 -2.98 -3.11
C THR A 38 11.40 -2.99 -4.62
N TYR A 39 10.33 -3.58 -5.12
CA TYR A 39 10.11 -3.77 -6.56
C TYR A 39 10.10 -2.47 -7.36
N THR A 40 9.66 -1.36 -6.77
CA THR A 40 9.73 -0.06 -7.43
C THR A 40 11.15 0.34 -7.81
N TYR A 41 12.12 0.16 -6.92
CA TYR A 41 13.54 0.41 -7.22
C TYR A 41 14.05 -0.51 -8.34
N ILE A 42 13.66 -1.79 -8.31
CA ILE A 42 14.06 -2.78 -9.31
C ILE A 42 13.50 -2.39 -10.68
N VAL A 43 12.22 -2.02 -10.74
CA VAL A 43 11.57 -1.60 -12.01
C VAL A 43 12.20 -0.32 -12.56
N VAL A 44 12.45 0.69 -11.71
CA VAL A 44 13.08 1.95 -12.13
C VAL A 44 14.55 1.74 -12.55
N THR A 45 15.22 0.72 -12.02
CA THR A 45 16.62 0.43 -12.39
C THR A 45 16.75 -0.38 -13.67
N SER A 46 15.88 -1.38 -13.91
CA SER A 46 16.05 -2.37 -14.98
C SER A 46 14.80 -2.65 -15.81
N PHE A 47 13.70 -1.97 -15.54
CA PHE A 47 12.37 -2.22 -16.12
C PHE A 47 12.03 -3.71 -16.21
N HIS A 48 12.29 -4.43 -15.15
CA HIS A 48 11.86 -5.81 -15.04
C HIS A 48 10.54 -5.83 -14.25
N PRO A 49 9.40 -6.21 -14.85
CA PRO A 49 8.12 -6.24 -14.16
C PRO A 49 8.11 -7.39 -13.15
N VAL A 50 8.61 -7.12 -11.96
CA VAL A 50 8.76 -8.07 -10.85
C VAL A 50 7.55 -8.10 -9.93
N TYR A 51 6.70 -7.08 -9.99
CA TYR A 51 5.41 -7.10 -9.29
C TYR A 51 4.57 -8.27 -9.78
N VAL A 52 3.81 -8.86 -8.88
CA VAL A 52 2.79 -9.85 -9.24
C VAL A 52 1.76 -9.16 -10.13
N LEU A 53 1.89 -9.33 -11.44
CA LEU A 53 1.11 -8.58 -12.45
C LEU A 53 -0.41 -8.79 -12.29
N SER A 54 -0.85 -9.94 -11.78
CA SER A 54 -2.27 -10.19 -11.48
C SER A 54 -2.80 -9.31 -10.34
N ARG A 55 -1.95 -8.86 -9.42
CA ARG A 55 -2.31 -7.98 -8.30
C ARG A 55 -2.09 -6.50 -8.62
N HIS A 56 -1.12 -6.19 -9.51
CA HIS A 56 -0.64 -4.84 -9.83
C HIS A 56 -0.50 -4.63 -11.35
N PRO A 57 -1.61 -4.74 -12.12
CA PRO A 57 -1.57 -4.91 -13.58
C PRO A 57 -0.96 -3.75 -14.38
N ILE A 58 -0.92 -2.52 -13.85
CA ILE A 58 -0.30 -1.37 -14.55
C ILE A 58 0.84 -0.72 -13.77
N LEU A 59 1.18 -1.21 -12.57
CA LEU A 59 2.13 -0.49 -11.70
C LEU A 59 3.51 -0.36 -12.36
N ALA A 60 4.03 -1.45 -12.97
CA ALA A 60 5.29 -1.39 -13.67
C ALA A 60 5.23 -0.44 -14.89
N MET A 61 4.11 -0.41 -15.63
CA MET A 61 3.92 0.53 -16.74
C MET A 61 3.89 2.00 -16.27
N MET A 62 3.29 2.29 -15.10
CA MET A 62 3.32 3.62 -14.50
C MET A 62 4.74 4.05 -14.11
N LEU A 63 5.60 3.10 -13.82
CA LEU A 63 7.01 3.35 -13.46
C LEU A 63 7.93 3.47 -14.69
N TRP A 64 7.46 3.10 -15.88
CA TRP A 64 8.27 3.15 -17.11
C TRP A 64 8.89 4.52 -17.42
N PRO A 65 8.18 5.67 -17.32
CA PRO A 65 8.81 6.98 -17.56
C PRO A 65 9.97 7.28 -16.61
N PHE A 66 9.89 6.80 -15.36
CA PHE A 66 10.94 6.97 -14.35
C PHE A 66 12.14 6.06 -14.62
N TYR A 67 11.90 4.88 -15.17
CA TYR A 67 12.96 4.00 -15.70
C TYR A 67 13.72 4.69 -16.84
N GLU A 68 13.03 5.22 -17.84
CA GLU A 68 13.67 5.94 -18.97
C GLU A 68 14.48 7.14 -18.46
N LEU A 69 13.94 7.90 -17.51
CA LEU A 69 14.67 8.98 -16.86
C LEU A 69 15.93 8.47 -16.15
N ASN A 70 15.84 7.35 -15.44
CA ASN A 70 17.00 6.79 -14.75
C ASN A 70 18.08 6.33 -15.74
N ILE A 71 17.71 5.69 -16.85
CA ILE A 71 18.66 5.29 -17.91
C ILE A 71 19.35 6.52 -18.50
N PHE A 72 18.59 7.56 -18.87
CA PHE A 72 19.14 8.81 -19.37
C PHE A 72 20.15 9.45 -18.39
N LEU A 73 19.79 9.54 -17.10
CA LEU A 73 20.68 10.09 -16.08
C LEU A 73 21.90 9.20 -15.81
N LYS A 74 21.74 7.89 -15.91
CA LYS A 74 22.83 6.93 -15.75
C LYS A 74 23.86 7.06 -16.89
N ASP A 75 23.42 7.32 -18.11
CA ASP A 75 24.30 7.53 -19.27
C ASP A 75 25.12 8.84 -19.14
N ILE A 76 24.53 9.88 -18.50
CA ILE A 76 25.20 11.17 -18.30
C ILE A 76 26.14 11.15 -17.08
N PHE A 77 25.63 10.69 -15.93
CA PHE A 77 26.33 10.81 -14.63
C PHE A 77 27.07 9.54 -14.22
N HIS A 78 26.89 8.42 -14.95
CA HIS A 78 27.45 7.11 -14.63
C HIS A 78 27.07 6.59 -13.22
N ILE A 79 25.93 7.02 -12.69
CA ILE A 79 25.35 6.57 -11.42
C ILE A 79 23.91 6.08 -11.60
N ASN A 80 23.48 5.13 -10.77
CA ASN A 80 22.09 4.71 -10.72
C ASN A 80 21.31 5.73 -9.88
N CYS A 81 20.48 6.54 -10.54
CA CYS A 81 19.69 7.59 -9.89
C CYS A 81 18.33 7.12 -9.35
N ALA A 82 18.02 5.81 -9.41
CA ALA A 82 16.71 5.28 -9.05
C ALA A 82 16.24 5.71 -7.65
N ILE A 83 17.13 5.71 -6.63
CA ILE A 83 16.79 6.11 -5.26
C ILE A 83 16.36 7.58 -5.18
N TYR A 84 17.00 8.47 -5.95
CA TYR A 84 16.67 9.91 -5.96
C TYR A 84 15.35 10.17 -6.68
N ILE A 85 15.16 9.55 -7.85
CA ILE A 85 13.93 9.63 -8.63
C ILE A 85 12.74 9.15 -7.80
N VAL A 86 12.89 7.98 -7.16
CA VAL A 86 11.84 7.40 -6.33
C VAL A 86 11.59 8.25 -5.08
N ALA A 87 12.62 8.81 -4.44
CA ALA A 87 12.42 9.70 -3.29
C ALA A 87 11.60 10.95 -3.65
N VAL A 88 11.85 11.55 -4.81
CA VAL A 88 11.03 12.68 -5.31
C VAL A 88 9.59 12.23 -5.57
N LEU A 89 9.40 11.11 -6.27
CA LEU A 89 8.08 10.57 -6.56
C LEU A 89 7.30 10.27 -5.26
N TRP A 90 7.94 9.63 -4.28
CA TRP A 90 7.32 9.34 -2.98
C TRP A 90 6.98 10.59 -2.19
N THR A 91 7.82 11.63 -2.24
CA THR A 91 7.50 12.92 -1.63
C THR A 91 6.24 13.55 -2.24
N VAL A 92 6.06 13.44 -3.56
CA VAL A 92 4.86 13.91 -4.25
C VAL A 92 3.62 13.10 -3.81
N LEU A 93 3.70 11.77 -3.83
CA LEU A 93 2.60 10.88 -3.42
C LEU A 93 2.20 11.10 -1.95
N ALA A 94 3.19 11.25 -1.06
CA ALA A 94 2.98 11.58 0.35
C ALA A 94 2.27 12.93 0.52
N THR A 95 2.70 13.95 -0.23
CA THR A 95 2.10 15.29 -0.21
C THR A 95 0.65 15.24 -0.71
N CYS A 96 0.38 14.52 -1.80
CA CYS A 96 -0.98 14.31 -2.30
C CYS A 96 -1.86 13.63 -1.25
N SER A 97 -1.37 12.57 -0.61
CA SER A 97 -2.09 11.85 0.45
C SER A 97 -2.41 12.76 1.63
N TRP A 98 -1.44 13.60 2.04
CA TRP A 98 -1.62 14.59 3.10
C TRP A 98 -2.70 15.61 2.76
N ILE A 99 -2.63 16.21 1.59
CA ILE A 99 -3.61 17.20 1.12
C ILE A 99 -5.01 16.57 1.05
N LEU A 100 -5.13 15.36 0.53
CA LEU A 100 -6.41 14.66 0.41
C LEU A 100 -7.01 14.34 1.78
N MET A 101 -6.23 13.80 2.72
CA MET A 101 -6.72 13.55 4.08
C MET A 101 -7.17 14.84 4.76
N TYR A 102 -6.36 15.90 4.68
CA TYR A 102 -6.75 17.21 5.22
C TYR A 102 -8.06 17.74 4.58
N ARG A 103 -8.20 17.63 3.25
CA ARG A 103 -9.43 18.05 2.54
C ARG A 103 -10.64 17.20 2.90
N ILE A 104 -10.50 15.89 3.13
CA ILE A 104 -11.56 15.04 3.61
C ILE A 104 -12.07 15.58 4.96
N GLN A 105 -11.17 15.84 5.90
CA GLN A 105 -11.54 16.38 7.21
C GLN A 105 -12.17 17.78 7.10
N ARG A 106 -11.58 18.66 6.32
CA ARG A 106 -11.97 20.05 6.20
C ARG A 106 -13.24 20.25 5.36
N CYS A 107 -13.28 19.64 4.17
CA CYS A 107 -14.31 19.91 3.17
C CYS A 107 -15.49 18.94 3.24
N ILE A 108 -15.24 17.66 3.55
CA ILE A 108 -16.30 16.64 3.62
C ILE A 108 -16.95 16.64 5.00
N ILE A 109 -16.16 16.43 6.05
CA ILE A 109 -16.66 16.36 7.43
C ILE A 109 -17.04 17.77 7.91
N GLY A 110 -16.28 18.80 7.51
CA GLY A 110 -16.56 20.20 7.82
C GLY A 110 -15.97 20.64 9.16
N LEU A 111 -14.78 20.20 9.49
CA LEU A 111 -14.06 20.58 10.69
C LEU A 111 -13.33 21.93 10.57
N SER A 112 -12.93 22.51 11.71
CA SER A 112 -12.00 23.64 11.73
C SER A 112 -10.64 23.24 11.12
N TRP A 113 -9.84 24.24 10.70
CA TRP A 113 -8.51 23.96 10.14
C TRP A 113 -7.58 23.27 11.16
N ARG A 114 -7.67 23.63 12.46
CA ARG A 114 -6.87 23.03 13.54
C ARG A 114 -7.22 21.55 13.74
N SER A 115 -8.52 21.24 13.83
CA SER A 115 -8.99 19.87 13.98
C SER A 115 -8.68 19.02 12.76
N SER A 116 -8.80 19.59 11.56
CA SER A 116 -8.43 18.89 10.30
C SER A 116 -6.94 18.59 10.24
N LEU A 117 -6.10 19.53 10.65
CA LEU A 117 -4.66 19.34 10.72
C LEU A 117 -4.29 18.27 11.76
N LEU A 118 -4.87 18.32 12.96
CA LEU A 118 -4.63 17.35 14.02
C LEU A 118 -4.96 15.93 13.58
N LEU A 119 -6.15 15.72 12.98
CA LEU A 119 -6.54 14.40 12.47
C LEU A 119 -5.68 13.91 11.30
N THR A 120 -5.19 14.83 10.48
CA THR A 120 -4.24 14.51 9.43
C THR A 120 -2.90 14.09 10.02
N LEU A 121 -2.35 14.85 10.98
CA LEU A 121 -1.14 14.50 11.71
C LEU A 121 -1.30 13.16 12.43
N PHE A 122 -2.44 12.90 13.05
CA PHE A 122 -2.75 11.64 13.71
C PHE A 122 -2.74 10.45 12.72
N PHE A 123 -3.35 10.58 11.54
CA PHE A 123 -3.32 9.53 10.53
C PHE A 123 -1.90 9.18 10.09
N PHE A 124 -1.09 10.20 9.84
CA PHE A 124 0.28 9.99 9.38
C PHE A 124 1.28 9.68 10.51
N SER A 125 0.82 9.61 11.76
CA SER A 125 1.58 9.08 12.89
C SER A 125 1.49 7.56 13.02
N PHE A 126 0.54 6.90 12.33
CA PHE A 126 0.44 5.43 12.35
C PHE A 126 1.66 4.81 11.71
N SER A 127 2.21 3.78 12.34
CA SER A 127 3.49 3.16 11.98
C SER A 127 3.61 2.82 10.50
N HIS A 128 2.73 1.96 10.00
CA HIS A 128 2.81 1.49 8.62
C HIS A 128 2.25 2.50 7.60
N VAL A 129 1.44 3.49 8.03
CA VAL A 129 1.13 4.67 7.20
C VAL A 129 2.36 5.57 7.07
N MET A 130 3.14 5.75 8.15
CA MET A 130 4.38 6.52 8.12
C MET A 130 5.42 5.86 7.18
N ILE A 131 5.61 4.55 7.28
CA ILE A 131 6.61 3.81 6.50
C ILE A 131 6.34 3.92 5.00
N ILE A 132 5.11 3.75 4.54
CA ILE A 132 4.79 3.81 3.11
C ILE A 132 5.02 5.20 2.47
N LEU A 133 5.20 6.25 3.27
CA LEU A 133 5.45 7.59 2.76
C LEU A 133 6.91 7.82 2.37
N PHE A 134 7.81 6.91 2.71
CA PHE A 134 9.22 6.97 2.31
C PHE A 134 9.74 5.64 1.75
N PHE A 135 9.02 4.53 1.98
CA PHE A 135 9.40 3.23 1.46
C PHE A 135 8.62 2.90 0.17
N PRO A 136 9.31 2.56 -0.94
CA PRO A 136 8.72 2.53 -2.27
C PRO A 136 8.02 1.20 -2.61
N ASP A 137 6.97 0.89 -1.88
CA ASP A 137 6.05 -0.20 -2.16
C ASP A 137 4.81 0.30 -2.93
N HIS A 138 4.05 -0.60 -3.58
CA HIS A 138 2.81 -0.29 -4.31
C HIS A 138 1.77 0.50 -3.47
N MET A 139 1.81 0.36 -2.15
CA MET A 139 0.90 1.05 -1.24
C MET A 139 1.10 2.57 -1.24
N GLY A 140 2.31 3.04 -1.57
CA GLY A 140 2.59 4.47 -1.75
C GLY A 140 1.75 5.10 -2.87
N PHE A 141 1.42 4.36 -3.92
CA PHE A 141 0.47 4.77 -4.96
C PHE A 141 -0.99 4.52 -4.56
N SER A 142 -1.26 3.43 -3.86
CA SER A 142 -2.61 3.02 -3.49
C SER A 142 -3.28 4.00 -2.54
N LEU A 143 -2.56 4.50 -1.54
CA LEU A 143 -3.09 5.42 -0.53
C LEU A 143 -3.67 6.72 -1.13
N PRO A 144 -2.93 7.50 -1.95
CA PRO A 144 -3.50 8.73 -2.53
C PRO A 144 -4.68 8.43 -3.45
N LEU A 145 -4.72 7.30 -4.17
CA LEU A 145 -5.84 6.90 -5.02
C LEU A 145 -7.09 6.56 -4.21
N LEU A 146 -6.93 5.87 -3.07
CA LEU A 146 -8.04 5.59 -2.16
C LEU A 146 -8.56 6.86 -1.49
N LEU A 147 -7.67 7.73 -1.00
CA LEU A 147 -8.07 9.01 -0.43
C LEU A 147 -8.74 9.93 -1.47
N LEU A 148 -8.27 9.91 -2.72
CA LEU A 148 -8.91 10.62 -3.83
C LEU A 148 -10.32 10.06 -4.09
N THR A 149 -10.48 8.74 -4.10
CA THR A 149 -11.78 8.08 -4.24
C THR A 149 -12.75 8.54 -3.14
N ILE A 150 -12.30 8.53 -1.87
CA ILE A 150 -13.10 8.99 -0.74
C ILE A 150 -13.44 10.48 -0.86
N TYR A 151 -12.48 11.31 -1.27
CA TYR A 151 -12.70 12.75 -1.42
C TYR A 151 -13.72 13.06 -2.53
N VAL A 152 -13.57 12.43 -3.70
CA VAL A 152 -14.46 12.65 -4.84
C VAL A 152 -15.86 12.11 -4.56
N ALA A 153 -15.99 10.88 -4.04
CA ALA A 153 -17.26 10.28 -3.67
C ALA A 153 -17.93 11.03 -2.49
N GLY A 154 -17.16 11.38 -1.47
CA GLY A 154 -17.65 12.18 -0.33
C GLY A 154 -18.16 13.56 -0.73
N THR A 155 -17.49 14.21 -1.68
CA THR A 155 -17.95 15.48 -2.26
C THR A 155 -19.26 15.30 -3.03
N ALA A 156 -19.37 14.24 -3.84
CA ALA A 156 -20.60 13.92 -4.56
C ALA A 156 -21.77 13.62 -3.60
N ILE A 157 -21.53 12.85 -2.52
CA ILE A 157 -22.53 12.59 -1.48
C ILE A 157 -22.97 13.88 -0.81
N LYS A 158 -22.03 14.75 -0.42
CA LYS A 158 -22.33 16.04 0.24
C LYS A 158 -23.13 16.99 -0.65
N GLN A 159 -22.84 16.97 -1.96
CA GLN A 159 -23.57 17.78 -2.95
C GLN A 159 -24.85 17.12 -3.46
N ASN A 160 -25.22 15.99 -2.89
CA ASN A 160 -26.37 15.18 -3.31
C ASN A 160 -26.36 14.82 -4.82
N ARG A 161 -25.20 14.62 -5.41
CA ARG A 161 -25.03 14.19 -6.81
C ARG A 161 -24.41 12.80 -6.89
N ARG A 162 -24.47 12.18 -8.08
CA ARG A 162 -23.78 10.92 -8.40
C ARG A 162 -22.39 11.23 -8.93
N LEU A 163 -21.50 10.23 -8.91
CA LEU A 163 -20.27 10.29 -9.68
C LEU A 163 -20.60 10.19 -11.18
N PRO A 164 -20.03 11.04 -12.02
CA PRO A 164 -20.06 10.85 -13.47
C PRO A 164 -19.31 9.55 -13.82
N ALA A 165 -19.82 8.81 -14.83
CA ALA A 165 -19.23 7.53 -15.21
C ALA A 165 -17.73 7.61 -15.51
N TRP A 166 -17.27 8.65 -16.17
CA TRP A 166 -15.84 8.82 -16.47
C TRP A 166 -14.96 8.95 -15.22
N GLN A 167 -15.44 9.65 -14.16
CA GLN A 167 -14.70 9.73 -12.89
C GLN A 167 -14.64 8.38 -12.19
N SER A 168 -15.77 7.70 -12.12
CA SER A 168 -15.88 6.37 -11.53
C SER A 168 -14.98 5.36 -12.24
N LEU A 169 -15.02 5.32 -13.58
CA LEU A 169 -14.21 4.41 -14.38
C LEU A 169 -12.72 4.74 -14.33
N SER A 170 -12.35 6.03 -14.33
CA SER A 170 -10.94 6.44 -14.17
C SER A 170 -10.40 6.04 -12.81
N LEU A 171 -11.15 6.28 -11.72
CA LEU A 171 -10.76 5.84 -10.38
C LEU A 171 -10.64 4.32 -10.31
N ALA A 172 -11.59 3.58 -10.92
CA ALA A 172 -11.54 2.13 -11.00
C ALA A 172 -10.29 1.66 -11.76
N PHE A 173 -9.98 2.24 -12.91
CA PHE A 173 -8.81 1.87 -13.70
C PHE A 173 -7.50 2.06 -12.93
N PHE A 174 -7.25 3.26 -12.42
CA PHE A 174 -5.97 3.55 -11.75
C PHE A 174 -5.86 2.84 -10.39
N ALA A 175 -6.90 2.87 -9.55
CA ALA A 175 -6.84 2.26 -8.23
C ALA A 175 -6.70 0.73 -8.33
N THR A 176 -7.48 0.08 -9.23
CA THR A 176 -7.40 -1.36 -9.49
C THR A 176 -6.11 -1.74 -10.17
N GLY A 177 -5.62 -0.89 -11.07
CA GLY A 177 -4.38 -1.09 -11.79
C GLY A 177 -3.14 -1.09 -10.90
N VAL A 178 -3.18 -0.37 -9.79
CA VAL A 178 -2.15 -0.39 -8.74
C VAL A 178 -2.38 -1.55 -7.77
N THR A 179 -3.62 -1.81 -7.34
CA THR A 179 -3.96 -2.91 -6.44
C THR A 179 -5.36 -3.41 -6.76
N THR A 180 -5.47 -4.65 -7.25
CA THR A 180 -6.74 -5.19 -7.77
C THR A 180 -7.89 -5.17 -6.78
N THR A 181 -7.63 -5.38 -5.49
CA THR A 181 -8.65 -5.33 -4.43
C THR A 181 -9.29 -3.93 -4.26
N ASN A 182 -8.64 -2.87 -4.72
CA ASN A 182 -9.19 -1.52 -4.67
C ASN A 182 -10.42 -1.33 -5.57
N LEU A 183 -10.65 -2.22 -6.55
CA LEU A 183 -11.87 -2.22 -7.37
C LEU A 183 -13.13 -2.26 -6.50
N VAL A 184 -13.12 -3.11 -5.48
CA VAL A 184 -14.25 -3.24 -4.55
C VAL A 184 -14.49 -1.93 -3.79
N LYS A 185 -13.44 -1.26 -3.35
CA LYS A 185 -13.54 0.01 -2.61
C LYS A 185 -14.07 1.15 -3.50
N VAL A 186 -13.61 1.22 -4.74
CA VAL A 186 -14.15 2.20 -5.71
C VAL A 186 -15.62 1.88 -6.01
N GLY A 187 -15.96 0.59 -6.18
CA GLY A 187 -17.36 0.16 -6.34
C GLY A 187 -18.25 0.53 -5.15
N ILE A 188 -17.76 0.32 -3.92
CA ILE A 188 -18.46 0.75 -2.70
C ILE A 188 -18.70 2.26 -2.72
N ALA A 189 -17.66 3.06 -3.03
CA ALA A 189 -17.77 4.50 -3.10
C ALA A 189 -18.84 4.95 -4.11
N ASP A 190 -18.84 4.33 -5.29
CA ASP A 190 -19.80 4.64 -6.35
C ASP A 190 -21.24 4.25 -5.96
N VAL A 191 -21.44 3.06 -5.40
CA VAL A 191 -22.73 2.61 -4.86
C VAL A 191 -23.28 3.64 -3.85
N PHE A 192 -22.45 4.09 -2.91
CA PHE A 192 -22.89 5.07 -1.90
C PHE A 192 -23.26 6.43 -2.50
N THR A 193 -22.68 6.84 -3.64
CA THR A 193 -23.09 8.07 -4.33
C THR A 193 -24.42 7.94 -5.05
N GLN A 194 -24.80 6.71 -5.46
CA GLN A 194 -26.03 6.40 -6.20
C GLN A 194 -27.18 5.97 -5.29
N TRP A 195 -26.89 5.42 -4.13
CA TRP A 195 -27.88 4.86 -3.20
C TRP A 195 -29.02 5.83 -2.89
N GLY A 196 -30.26 5.38 -3.08
CA GLY A 196 -31.47 6.19 -2.85
C GLY A 196 -31.72 7.28 -3.90
N LYS A 197 -30.90 7.38 -4.96
CA LYS A 197 -31.04 8.38 -6.02
C LYS A 197 -31.44 7.75 -7.35
N VAL A 198 -31.13 6.46 -7.56
CA VAL A 198 -31.46 5.72 -8.75
C VAL A 198 -32.07 4.38 -8.41
N PRO A 199 -32.93 3.83 -9.28
CA PRO A 199 -33.42 2.46 -9.16
C PRO A 199 -32.25 1.47 -9.15
N PHE A 200 -32.39 0.37 -8.39
CA PHE A 200 -31.35 -0.67 -8.26
C PHE A 200 -30.85 -1.18 -9.63
N ARG A 201 -31.78 -1.41 -10.58
CA ARG A 201 -31.43 -1.86 -11.94
C ARG A 201 -30.46 -0.89 -12.64
N LYS A 202 -30.67 0.44 -12.54
CA LYS A 202 -29.77 1.44 -13.14
C LYS A 202 -28.42 1.48 -12.44
N MET A 203 -28.38 1.26 -11.13
CA MET A 203 -27.14 1.15 -10.38
C MET A 203 -26.33 -0.07 -10.83
N VAL A 204 -26.98 -1.24 -10.98
CA VAL A 204 -26.31 -2.45 -11.50
C VAL A 204 -25.77 -2.23 -12.91
N LEU A 205 -26.59 -1.65 -13.81
CA LEU A 205 -26.13 -1.32 -15.18
C LEU A 205 -24.92 -0.37 -15.18
N HIS A 206 -24.89 0.60 -14.26
CA HIS A 206 -23.74 1.47 -14.13
C HIS A 206 -22.50 0.70 -13.65
N LEU A 207 -22.64 -0.22 -12.69
CA LEU A 207 -21.55 -1.07 -12.21
C LEU A 207 -21.06 -2.04 -13.32
N MET A 208 -21.89 -2.44 -14.28
CA MET A 208 -21.44 -3.24 -15.42
C MET A 208 -20.41 -2.49 -16.30
N LEU A 209 -20.40 -1.15 -16.28
CA LEU A 209 -19.37 -0.37 -16.98
C LEU A 209 -17.97 -0.62 -16.43
N TYR A 210 -17.84 -1.15 -15.19
CA TYR A 210 -16.56 -1.54 -14.61
C TYR A 210 -15.88 -2.69 -15.35
N LEU A 211 -16.62 -3.41 -16.21
CA LEU A 211 -16.01 -4.39 -17.12
C LEU A 211 -15.03 -3.73 -18.10
N ILE A 212 -15.21 -2.43 -18.40
CA ILE A 212 -14.29 -1.68 -19.29
C ILE A 212 -12.90 -1.55 -18.67
N PRO A 213 -12.71 -0.94 -17.50
CA PRO A 213 -11.39 -0.89 -16.87
C PRO A 213 -10.83 -2.29 -16.57
N ILE A 214 -11.65 -3.27 -16.20
CA ILE A 214 -11.20 -4.66 -16.00
C ILE A 214 -10.64 -5.23 -17.30
N ALA A 215 -11.33 -5.08 -18.44
CA ALA A 215 -10.84 -5.55 -19.74
C ALA A 215 -9.53 -4.86 -20.15
N LEU A 216 -9.43 -3.54 -19.95
CA LEU A 216 -8.20 -2.79 -20.21
C LEU A 216 -7.03 -3.24 -19.31
N LEU A 217 -7.29 -3.50 -18.04
CA LEU A 217 -6.28 -4.01 -17.11
C LEU A 217 -5.86 -5.43 -17.45
N PHE A 218 -6.78 -6.26 -17.89
CA PHE A 218 -6.48 -7.61 -18.38
C PHE A 218 -5.63 -7.56 -19.66
N ALA A 219 -5.93 -6.66 -20.59
CA ALA A 219 -5.10 -6.45 -21.78
C ALA A 219 -3.68 -5.97 -21.41
N ALA A 220 -3.57 -5.02 -20.46
CA ALA A 220 -2.28 -4.56 -19.96
C ALA A 220 -1.47 -5.67 -19.28
N TYR A 221 -2.14 -6.48 -18.45
CA TYR A 221 -1.56 -7.68 -17.83
C TYR A 221 -1.04 -8.66 -18.89
N SER A 222 -1.87 -9.01 -19.88
CA SER A 222 -1.52 -9.97 -20.93
C SER A 222 -0.34 -9.48 -21.77
N TYR A 223 -0.31 -8.19 -22.12
CA TYR A 223 0.79 -7.56 -22.84
C TYR A 223 2.10 -7.63 -22.04
N GLN A 224 2.09 -7.30 -20.76
CA GLN A 224 3.28 -7.35 -19.90
C GLN A 224 3.78 -8.79 -19.70
N MET A 225 2.86 -9.75 -19.53
CA MET A 225 3.23 -11.17 -19.42
C MET A 225 3.91 -11.68 -20.68
N ASP A 226 3.35 -11.40 -21.86
CA ASP A 226 3.94 -11.78 -23.15
C ASP A 226 5.31 -11.15 -23.36
N THR A 227 5.45 -9.85 -23.05
CA THR A 227 6.72 -9.13 -23.15
C THR A 227 7.76 -9.69 -22.19
N SER A 228 7.39 -9.97 -20.94
CA SER A 228 8.30 -10.55 -19.95
C SER A 228 8.76 -11.96 -20.33
N GLN A 229 7.85 -12.77 -20.87
CA GLN A 229 8.21 -14.11 -21.36
C GLN A 229 9.20 -14.04 -22.51
N LYS A 230 8.97 -13.18 -23.50
CA LYS A 230 9.91 -12.98 -24.62
C LYS A 230 11.29 -12.50 -24.15
N GLN A 231 11.33 -11.57 -23.20
CA GLN A 231 12.60 -11.10 -22.62
C GLN A 231 13.36 -12.22 -21.91
N GLU A 232 12.65 -13.04 -21.12
CA GLU A 232 13.27 -14.17 -20.41
C GLU A 232 13.76 -15.25 -21.37
N GLU A 233 13.02 -15.57 -22.42
CA GLU A 233 13.44 -16.49 -23.48
C GLU A 233 14.71 -16.00 -24.20
N GLN A 234 14.77 -14.70 -24.53
CA GLN A 234 15.95 -14.08 -25.12
C GLN A 234 17.15 -14.15 -24.18
N ARG A 235 16.95 -13.88 -22.88
CA ARG A 235 17.98 -13.97 -21.85
C ARG A 235 18.50 -15.40 -21.70
N VAL A 236 17.62 -16.38 -21.60
CA VAL A 236 17.95 -17.80 -21.49
C VAL A 236 18.73 -18.25 -22.72
N THR A 237 18.27 -17.86 -23.91
CA THR A 237 18.96 -18.18 -25.19
C THR A 237 20.35 -17.55 -25.23
N LYS A 238 20.52 -16.30 -24.82
CA LYS A 238 21.82 -15.62 -24.79
C LYS A 238 22.80 -16.31 -23.82
N ILE A 239 22.33 -16.67 -22.62
CA ILE A 239 23.16 -17.39 -21.66
C ILE A 239 23.52 -18.79 -22.16
N ALA A 240 22.55 -19.51 -22.75
CA ALA A 240 22.80 -20.83 -23.32
C ALA A 240 23.87 -20.78 -24.43
N LYS A 241 23.79 -19.79 -25.36
CA LYS A 241 24.82 -19.58 -26.38
C LYS A 241 26.20 -19.33 -25.77
N THR A 242 26.30 -18.51 -24.74
CA THR A 242 27.55 -18.23 -24.03
C THR A 242 28.10 -19.48 -23.30
N LYS A 243 27.24 -20.34 -22.77
CA LYS A 243 27.66 -21.61 -22.16
C LYS A 243 28.05 -22.62 -23.22
N ALA A 244 27.34 -22.68 -24.35
CA ALA A 244 27.63 -23.59 -25.46
C ALA A 244 29.02 -23.31 -26.10
N SER A 245 29.45 -22.03 -26.10
CA SER A 245 30.82 -21.70 -26.56
C SER A 245 31.92 -22.30 -25.66
N LYS A 246 31.61 -22.71 -24.44
CA LYS A 246 32.53 -23.34 -23.48
C LYS A 246 32.33 -24.86 -23.38
N SER A 247 31.08 -25.33 -23.33
CA SER A 247 30.70 -26.74 -23.28
C SER A 247 29.23 -26.88 -23.69
N LYS A 248 28.95 -27.76 -24.66
CA LYS A 248 27.61 -28.11 -25.11
C LYS A 248 26.79 -28.72 -23.98
N GLU A 249 27.37 -29.62 -23.20
CA GLU A 249 26.69 -30.25 -22.05
C GLU A 249 26.29 -29.24 -20.95
N ALA A 250 27.10 -28.19 -20.73
CA ALA A 250 26.78 -27.15 -19.79
C ALA A 250 25.58 -26.27 -20.26
N ALA A 251 25.47 -26.07 -21.56
CA ALA A 251 24.32 -25.36 -22.16
C ALA A 251 23.04 -26.20 -22.06
N ASP A 252 23.12 -27.50 -22.40
CA ASP A 252 21.98 -28.41 -22.37
C ASP A 252 21.45 -28.59 -20.92
N ARG A 253 22.36 -28.75 -19.95
CA ARG A 253 21.96 -28.76 -18.50
C ARG A 253 21.27 -27.47 -18.09
N TYR A 254 21.79 -26.32 -18.45
CA TYR A 254 21.18 -25.03 -18.13
C TYR A 254 19.76 -24.89 -18.73
N LEU A 255 19.59 -25.25 -20.00
CA LEU A 255 18.28 -25.20 -20.65
C LEU A 255 17.27 -26.14 -19.99
N LEU A 256 17.69 -27.34 -19.62
CA LEU A 256 16.84 -28.30 -18.91
C LEU A 256 16.43 -27.78 -17.53
N GLU A 257 17.35 -27.17 -16.78
CA GLU A 257 17.06 -26.56 -15.48
C GLU A 257 16.06 -25.41 -15.61
N GLU A 258 16.26 -24.50 -16.57
CA GLU A 258 15.34 -23.38 -16.79
C GLU A 258 13.96 -23.86 -17.25
N LYS A 259 13.87 -24.89 -18.08
CA LYS A 259 12.60 -25.53 -18.46
C LYS A 259 11.88 -26.10 -17.23
N LYS A 260 12.58 -26.85 -16.37
CA LYS A 260 12.02 -27.37 -15.13
C LYS A 260 11.55 -26.26 -14.17
N LYS A 261 12.29 -25.15 -14.08
CA LYS A 261 11.87 -23.98 -13.28
C LYS A 261 10.58 -23.35 -13.82
N LEU A 262 10.48 -23.21 -15.14
CA LEU A 262 9.29 -22.66 -15.79
C LEU A 262 8.06 -23.57 -15.57
N GLU A 263 8.23 -24.88 -15.71
CA GLU A 263 7.16 -25.86 -15.44
C GLU A 263 6.71 -25.81 -13.98
N ARG A 264 7.64 -25.77 -13.03
CA ARG A 264 7.32 -25.61 -11.60
C ARG A 264 6.55 -24.33 -11.31
N ARG A 265 6.94 -23.18 -11.92
CA ARG A 265 6.23 -21.92 -11.77
C ARG A 265 4.82 -21.99 -12.34
N LYS A 266 4.63 -22.63 -13.52
CA LYS A 266 3.30 -22.84 -14.09
C LYS A 266 2.43 -23.71 -13.19
N GLN A 267 3.00 -24.79 -12.65
CA GLN A 267 2.30 -25.69 -11.75
C GLN A 267 1.90 -24.96 -10.45
N GLN A 268 2.79 -24.18 -9.88
CA GLN A 268 2.49 -23.36 -8.68
C GLN A 268 1.34 -22.36 -8.92
N ILE A 269 1.25 -21.77 -10.12
CA ILE A 269 0.14 -20.87 -10.47
C ILE A 269 -1.18 -21.65 -10.60
N ILE A 270 -1.14 -22.89 -11.09
CA ILE A 270 -2.33 -23.76 -11.25
C ILE A 270 -2.77 -24.31 -9.88
N ASP A 271 -1.83 -24.79 -9.10
CA ASP A 271 -2.11 -25.42 -7.80
C ASP A 271 -2.49 -24.40 -6.72
N ASN A 272 -2.15 -23.13 -6.93
CA ASN A 272 -2.33 -22.07 -5.97
C ASN A 272 -3.00 -20.82 -6.57
N PRO A 273 -4.30 -20.88 -6.89
CA PRO A 273 -5.03 -19.68 -7.26
C PRO A 273 -5.16 -18.78 -6.03
N ILE A 274 -4.70 -17.50 -6.11
CA ILE A 274 -4.99 -16.33 -5.23
C ILE A 274 -4.97 -16.56 -3.69
N VAL A 275 -5.17 -17.78 -3.21
CA VAL A 275 -5.42 -18.15 -1.81
C VAL A 275 -4.17 -18.62 -1.06
N THR A 276 -3.00 -18.67 -1.69
CA THR A 276 -1.79 -19.28 -1.11
C THR A 276 -0.96 -18.42 -0.19
N ASP A 277 -1.29 -17.14 -0.02
CA ASP A 277 -0.76 -16.38 1.13
C ASP A 277 -1.43 -16.79 2.46
N THR A 278 -2.21 -17.87 2.46
CA THR A 278 -2.87 -18.43 3.65
C THR A 278 -2.04 -19.53 4.35
N GLU A 279 -0.73 -19.59 4.13
CA GLU A 279 0.14 -20.59 4.77
C GLU A 279 0.10 -20.53 6.31
N TYR A 280 -0.25 -19.39 6.88
CA TYR A 280 -0.37 -19.21 8.32
C TYR A 280 -1.84 -19.05 8.73
N ARG A 281 -2.43 -20.08 9.32
CA ARG A 281 -3.69 -19.94 10.07
C ARG A 281 -3.38 -19.25 11.39
N ILE A 282 -3.56 -17.93 11.41
CA ILE A 282 -3.34 -17.11 12.59
C ILE A 282 -4.66 -16.94 13.33
N ASP A 283 -4.63 -17.02 14.65
CA ASP A 283 -5.80 -16.72 15.48
C ASP A 283 -6.26 -15.28 15.24
N ARG A 284 -7.53 -15.11 14.91
CA ARG A 284 -8.10 -13.83 14.45
C ARG A 284 -8.03 -12.74 15.49
N LEU A 285 -8.36 -13.04 16.76
CA LEU A 285 -8.35 -12.04 17.82
C LEU A 285 -6.94 -11.56 18.17
N PRO A 286 -5.94 -12.44 18.39
CA PRO A 286 -4.55 -12.01 18.51
C PRO A 286 -4.05 -11.20 17.31
N SER A 287 -4.41 -11.57 16.07
CA SER A 287 -4.01 -10.82 14.88
C SER A 287 -4.63 -9.41 14.84
N LEU A 288 -5.88 -9.25 15.27
CA LEU A 288 -6.49 -7.93 15.39
C LEU A 288 -5.76 -7.04 16.41
N ILE A 289 -5.41 -7.60 17.57
CA ILE A 289 -4.74 -6.87 18.65
C ILE A 289 -3.28 -6.57 18.27
N GLU A 290 -2.49 -7.60 17.95
CA GLU A 290 -1.04 -7.44 17.80
C GLU A 290 -0.63 -6.89 16.43
N ASN A 291 -1.35 -7.23 15.36
CA ASN A 291 -0.94 -6.86 14.01
C ASN A 291 -1.78 -5.71 13.42
N VAL A 292 -3.12 -5.78 13.48
CA VAL A 292 -3.97 -4.77 12.83
C VAL A 292 -3.96 -3.46 13.61
N PHE A 293 -4.42 -3.46 14.86
CA PHE A 293 -4.45 -2.27 15.71
C PHE A 293 -3.15 -2.05 16.49
N GLY A 294 -2.35 -3.10 16.70
CA GLY A 294 -1.02 -3.03 17.28
C GLY A 294 0.00 -2.50 16.27
N GLU A 295 0.80 -3.40 15.67
CA GLU A 295 1.92 -3.06 14.76
C GLU A 295 1.51 -2.11 13.63
N GLY A 296 0.29 -2.22 13.10
CA GLY A 296 -0.22 -1.34 12.05
C GLY A 296 -0.25 0.14 12.44
N LEU A 297 -0.50 0.45 13.73
CA LEU A 297 -0.63 1.81 14.25
C LEU A 297 0.55 2.22 15.13
N LEU A 298 1.10 1.29 15.89
CA LEU A 298 2.14 1.50 16.90
C LEU A 298 3.18 0.38 16.79
N LEU A 299 4.40 0.70 16.33
CA LEU A 299 5.47 -0.28 16.16
C LEU A 299 5.77 -1.02 17.46
N HIS A 300 5.98 -2.33 17.36
CA HIS A 300 6.59 -3.10 18.45
C HIS A 300 8.06 -2.70 18.62
N ASP A 301 8.49 -2.58 19.86
CA ASP A 301 9.88 -2.30 20.24
C ASP A 301 10.81 -3.51 20.01
N THR A 302 10.25 -4.71 20.00
CA THR A 302 10.95 -5.94 19.64
C THR A 302 10.71 -6.29 18.18
N TYR A 303 11.71 -6.86 17.51
CA TYR A 303 11.67 -7.19 16.08
C TYR A 303 11.32 -6.00 15.17
N THR A 304 11.62 -4.77 15.58
CA THR A 304 11.31 -3.54 14.86
C THR A 304 11.69 -3.64 13.39
N LEU A 305 10.74 -3.39 12.51
CA LEU A 305 10.88 -3.36 11.05
C LEU A 305 11.45 -4.63 10.40
N LYS A 306 11.43 -5.76 11.10
CA LYS A 306 11.81 -7.07 10.54
C LYS A 306 10.61 -7.71 9.85
N ASP A 307 10.88 -8.48 8.80
CA ASP A 307 9.89 -9.21 8.03
C ASP A 307 9.51 -10.55 8.71
N ALA A 308 8.22 -10.85 8.79
CA ALA A 308 7.69 -12.10 9.32
C ALA A 308 7.93 -13.29 8.37
N ASN A 309 7.96 -13.04 7.06
CA ASN A 309 8.02 -14.07 6.02
C ASN A 309 9.46 -14.47 5.61
N ARG A 310 10.49 -13.86 6.20
CA ARG A 310 11.88 -14.09 5.81
C ARG A 310 12.76 -14.56 6.97
N ALA A 311 13.98 -14.96 6.60
CA ALA A 311 15.01 -15.49 7.50
C ALA A 311 15.39 -14.59 8.71
N ASN A 312 14.73 -13.47 8.89
CA ASN A 312 14.88 -12.55 10.02
C ASN A 312 14.27 -13.08 11.33
N HIS A 313 13.62 -14.26 11.28
CA HIS A 313 13.06 -14.94 12.44
C HIS A 313 12.11 -14.11 13.30
N ARG A 314 11.37 -13.17 12.69
CA ARG A 314 10.31 -12.47 13.39
C ARG A 314 9.11 -13.42 13.56
N PRO A 315 8.58 -13.60 14.77
CA PRO A 315 7.29 -14.27 14.95
C PRO A 315 6.17 -13.53 14.22
N VAL A 316 5.19 -14.27 13.73
CA VAL A 316 4.01 -13.67 13.06
C VAL A 316 3.21 -12.77 14.01
N LEU A 317 3.12 -13.19 15.28
CA LEU A 317 2.53 -12.41 16.36
C LEU A 317 3.62 -11.98 17.33
N VAL A 318 3.82 -10.69 17.45
CA VAL A 318 4.73 -10.07 18.41
C VAL A 318 3.89 -9.37 19.46
N ARG A 319 4.22 -9.56 20.75
CA ARG A 319 3.54 -8.89 21.85
C ARG A 319 4.35 -7.68 22.30
N TYR A 320 3.66 -6.65 22.76
CA TYR A 320 4.32 -5.51 23.37
C TYR A 320 5.02 -5.90 24.66
N THR A 321 6.17 -5.30 24.93
CA THR A 321 6.96 -5.53 26.16
C THR A 321 6.28 -4.96 27.40
N HIS A 322 5.48 -3.91 27.24
CA HIS A 322 4.82 -3.22 28.34
C HIS A 322 3.32 -3.07 28.11
N TRP A 323 2.52 -3.26 29.18
CA TRP A 323 1.06 -3.19 29.15
C TRP A 323 0.50 -1.83 28.71
N TRP A 324 1.23 -0.75 28.91
CA TRP A 324 0.74 0.60 28.58
C TRP A 324 0.65 0.85 27.06
N TYR A 325 1.33 0.08 26.23
CA TYR A 325 1.13 0.11 24.77
C TYR A 325 -0.27 -0.34 24.39
N TYR A 326 -0.79 -1.36 25.05
CA TYR A 326 -2.20 -1.80 24.88
C TYR A 326 -3.19 -0.74 25.38
N LEU A 327 -2.83 0.10 26.37
CA LEU A 327 -3.65 1.24 26.75
C LEU A 327 -3.72 2.28 25.62
N VAL A 328 -2.60 2.58 24.97
CA VAL A 328 -2.55 3.49 23.81
C VAL A 328 -3.44 2.96 22.68
N GLU A 329 -3.29 1.70 22.33
CA GLU A 329 -4.13 1.01 21.33
C GLU A 329 -5.62 1.06 21.73
N GLY A 330 -5.94 0.69 22.96
CA GLY A 330 -7.30 0.73 23.48
C GLY A 330 -7.94 2.12 23.43
N LEU A 331 -7.16 3.18 23.69
CA LEU A 331 -7.62 4.57 23.56
C LEU A 331 -7.92 4.93 22.09
N ILE A 332 -7.08 4.50 21.14
CA ILE A 332 -7.34 4.71 19.71
C ILE A 332 -8.62 4.01 19.29
N VAL A 333 -8.78 2.73 19.67
CA VAL A 333 -9.99 1.94 19.39
C VAL A 333 -11.23 2.56 20.04
N ALA A 334 -11.14 3.02 21.28
CA ALA A 334 -12.24 3.70 21.97
C ALA A 334 -12.67 4.98 21.25
N LEU A 335 -11.71 5.83 20.85
CA LEU A 335 -12.00 7.04 20.07
C LEU A 335 -12.61 6.70 18.71
N PHE A 336 -12.16 5.64 18.06
CA PHE A 336 -12.72 5.14 16.80
C PHE A 336 -14.19 4.72 16.97
N LEU A 337 -14.50 3.91 17.98
CA LEU A 337 -15.87 3.46 18.28
C LEU A 337 -16.80 4.62 18.64
N LEU A 338 -16.33 5.56 19.45
CA LEU A 338 -17.07 6.79 19.77
C LEU A 338 -17.29 7.64 18.51
N GLY A 339 -16.30 7.66 17.60
CA GLY A 339 -16.40 8.31 16.30
C GLY A 339 -17.48 7.68 15.41
N ILE A 340 -17.52 6.35 15.32
CA ILE A 340 -18.56 5.61 14.58
C ILE A 340 -19.93 5.92 15.17
N TRP A 341 -20.08 5.83 16.49
CA TRP A 341 -21.33 6.15 17.18
C TRP A 341 -21.78 7.58 16.91
N SER A 342 -20.84 8.52 16.96
CA SER A 342 -21.09 9.94 16.69
C SER A 342 -21.53 10.20 15.27
N GLY A 343 -20.91 9.54 14.31
CA GLY A 343 -21.16 9.67 12.88
C GLY A 343 -22.19 8.69 12.31
N ARG A 344 -22.87 7.88 13.11
CA ARG A 344 -23.76 6.78 12.65
C ARG A 344 -24.86 7.16 11.66
N ARG A 345 -25.20 8.44 11.55
CA ARG A 345 -26.17 8.96 10.57
C ARG A 345 -25.52 9.52 9.30
N GLN A 346 -24.19 9.45 9.19
CA GLN A 346 -23.44 10.05 8.10
C GLN A 346 -23.13 9.03 7.00
N ARG A 347 -23.64 9.27 5.80
CA ARG A 347 -23.47 8.37 4.65
C ARG A 347 -21.98 8.16 4.28
N VAL A 348 -21.16 9.22 4.35
CA VAL A 348 -19.72 9.13 4.06
C VAL A 348 -19.00 8.22 5.05
N LEU A 349 -19.37 8.26 6.35
CA LEU A 349 -18.79 7.35 7.34
C LEU A 349 -19.08 5.89 6.99
N TRP A 350 -20.32 5.57 6.64
CA TRP A 350 -20.69 4.20 6.27
C TRP A 350 -20.03 3.72 4.99
N MET A 351 -19.81 4.61 4.01
CA MET A 351 -19.02 4.32 2.82
C MET A 351 -17.61 3.89 3.20
N VAL A 352 -16.91 4.69 3.99
CA VAL A 352 -15.53 4.41 4.42
C VAL A 352 -15.45 3.21 5.36
N PHE A 353 -16.45 3.05 6.24
CA PHE A 353 -16.54 1.89 7.13
C PHE A 353 -16.81 0.58 6.35
N SER A 354 -17.58 0.63 5.25
CA SER A 354 -17.76 -0.55 4.38
C SER A 354 -16.46 -0.95 3.69
N MET A 355 -15.60 0.02 3.31
CA MET A 355 -14.25 -0.27 2.80
C MET A 355 -13.38 -0.95 3.86
N PHE A 356 -13.42 -0.45 5.10
CA PHE A 356 -12.73 -1.07 6.23
C PHE A 356 -13.22 -2.49 6.50
N VAL A 357 -14.54 -2.72 6.52
CA VAL A 357 -15.12 -4.06 6.70
C VAL A 357 -14.67 -5.01 5.60
N PHE A 358 -14.61 -4.54 4.36
CA PHE A 358 -14.09 -5.35 3.25
C PHE A 358 -12.64 -5.80 3.51
N ASP A 359 -11.75 -4.89 3.94
CA ASP A 359 -10.37 -5.26 4.25
C ASP A 359 -10.28 -6.23 5.45
N MET A 360 -11.10 -6.02 6.49
CA MET A 360 -11.13 -6.95 7.63
C MET A 360 -11.66 -8.33 7.23
N LEU A 361 -12.65 -8.41 6.35
CA LEU A 361 -13.11 -9.68 5.81
C LEU A 361 -12.03 -10.37 4.98
N LEU A 362 -11.30 -9.63 4.18
CA LEU A 362 -10.23 -10.17 3.35
C LEU A 362 -9.05 -10.68 4.20
N HIS A 363 -8.51 -9.84 5.08
CA HIS A 363 -7.27 -10.12 5.80
C HIS A 363 -7.48 -10.97 7.06
N VAL A 364 -8.50 -10.65 7.85
CA VAL A 364 -8.78 -11.36 9.12
C VAL A 364 -9.79 -12.47 8.91
N GLY A 365 -10.81 -12.24 8.07
CA GLY A 365 -11.85 -13.23 7.78
C GLY A 365 -11.33 -14.41 6.96
N LEU A 366 -10.69 -14.12 5.82
CA LEU A 366 -10.17 -15.09 4.87
C LEU A 366 -8.68 -15.43 5.07
N ASN A 367 -8.01 -14.84 6.06
CA ASN A 367 -6.58 -15.00 6.33
C ASN A 367 -5.67 -14.63 5.13
N PHE A 368 -6.09 -13.73 4.26
CA PHE A 368 -5.26 -13.29 3.14
C PHE A 368 -4.15 -12.36 3.63
N ALA A 369 -2.89 -12.72 3.37
CA ALA A 369 -1.70 -12.00 3.85
C ALA A 369 -1.74 -11.73 5.37
N SER A 370 -2.17 -12.74 6.16
CA SER A 370 -2.39 -12.59 7.59
C SER A 370 -1.11 -12.52 8.41
N ALA A 371 0.00 -13.03 7.87
CA ALA A 371 1.30 -13.01 8.55
C ALA A 371 1.87 -11.58 8.69
N ASP A 372 1.57 -10.72 7.74
CA ASP A 372 2.08 -9.36 7.61
C ASP A 372 0.96 -8.34 7.36
N VAL A 373 -0.24 -8.62 7.90
CA VAL A 373 -1.44 -7.77 7.72
C VAL A 373 -1.23 -6.30 8.14
N TYR A 374 -0.26 -6.04 9.02
CA TYR A 374 0.12 -4.69 9.44
C TYR A 374 0.62 -3.83 8.27
N ILE A 375 1.24 -4.40 7.24
CA ILE A 375 1.67 -3.63 6.07
C ILE A 375 0.46 -3.08 5.27
N MET A 376 -0.71 -3.74 5.36
CA MET A 376 -1.93 -3.32 4.69
C MET A 376 -2.63 -2.12 5.35
N THR A 377 -2.07 -1.56 6.43
CA THR A 377 -2.68 -0.47 7.23
C THR A 377 -3.08 0.74 6.38
N ALA A 378 -2.29 1.09 5.36
CA ALA A 378 -2.62 2.18 4.46
C ALA A 378 -3.92 2.00 3.66
N HIS A 379 -4.38 0.77 3.49
CA HIS A 379 -5.60 0.47 2.74
C HIS A 379 -6.87 0.67 3.55
N TRP A 380 -6.81 0.73 4.90
CA TRP A 380 -7.99 0.78 5.75
C TRP A 380 -7.94 1.83 6.87
N ALA A 381 -6.75 2.16 7.40
CA ALA A 381 -6.65 2.95 8.64
C ALA A 381 -7.20 4.39 8.53
N PHE A 382 -7.41 4.91 7.32
CA PHE A 382 -8.06 6.20 7.09
C PHE A 382 -9.48 6.27 7.67
N VAL A 383 -10.14 5.13 7.93
CA VAL A 383 -11.46 5.10 8.59
C VAL A 383 -11.39 5.69 10.00
N ILE A 384 -10.28 5.48 10.71
CA ILE A 384 -10.12 5.90 12.13
C ILE A 384 -10.21 7.43 12.25
N PRO A 385 -9.32 8.24 11.62
CA PRO A 385 -9.40 9.69 11.71
C PRO A 385 -10.68 10.26 11.10
N ILE A 386 -11.27 9.61 10.08
CA ILE A 386 -12.55 10.03 9.51
C ILE A 386 -13.68 9.85 10.53
N ALA A 387 -13.74 8.73 11.23
CA ALA A 387 -14.73 8.49 12.28
C ALA A 387 -14.56 9.47 13.45
N ILE A 388 -13.34 9.65 13.97
CA ILE A 388 -13.03 10.60 15.05
C ILE A 388 -13.40 12.02 14.63
N GLY A 389 -13.25 12.37 13.34
CA GLY A 389 -13.68 13.67 12.82
C GLY A 389 -15.17 13.97 13.09
N TYR A 390 -16.03 12.99 12.95
CA TYR A 390 -17.46 13.16 13.29
C TYR A 390 -17.71 13.32 14.80
N LEU A 391 -16.87 12.73 15.67
CA LEU A 391 -16.92 12.98 17.11
C LEU A 391 -16.53 14.41 17.44
N MET A 392 -15.41 14.89 16.88
CA MET A 392 -14.90 16.24 17.10
C MET A 392 -15.85 17.34 16.59
N LYS A 393 -16.64 17.05 15.57
CA LYS A 393 -17.62 17.99 15.01
C LYS A 393 -18.73 18.40 16.01
N LYS A 394 -19.03 17.57 17.01
CA LYS A 394 -20.17 17.81 17.92
C LYS A 394 -19.93 18.89 18.95
N GLN A 395 -18.72 19.32 19.21
CA GLN A 395 -18.34 20.36 20.19
C GLN A 395 -18.91 20.12 21.61
N THR A 396 -19.04 18.87 22.03
CA THR A 396 -19.47 18.45 23.37
C THR A 396 -18.26 18.34 24.29
N LEU A 397 -18.49 18.22 25.61
CA LEU A 397 -17.42 17.92 26.58
C LEU A 397 -16.62 16.66 26.17
N VAL A 398 -17.32 15.61 25.73
CA VAL A 398 -16.70 14.38 25.22
C VAL A 398 -15.80 14.70 24.03
N SER A 399 -16.23 15.56 23.12
CA SER A 399 -15.41 15.99 21.97
C SER A 399 -14.16 16.76 22.41
N GLN A 400 -14.25 17.62 23.44
CA GLN A 400 -13.11 18.37 23.97
C GLN A 400 -12.08 17.44 24.61
N VAL A 401 -12.52 16.52 25.49
CA VAL A 401 -11.65 15.50 26.10
C VAL A 401 -11.02 14.64 25.02
N SER A 402 -11.80 14.17 24.04
CA SER A 402 -11.29 13.39 22.91
C SER A 402 -10.25 14.14 22.09
N THR A 403 -10.38 15.47 21.96
CA THR A 403 -9.39 16.30 21.23
C THR A 403 -8.06 16.37 21.98
N ILE A 404 -8.10 16.51 23.33
CA ILE A 404 -6.89 16.51 24.15
C ILE A 404 -6.22 15.13 24.11
N THR A 405 -6.99 14.05 24.27
CA THR A 405 -6.48 12.69 24.18
C THR A 405 -5.86 12.43 22.83
N LEU A 406 -6.54 12.83 21.74
CA LEU A 406 -6.03 12.68 20.37
C LEU A 406 -4.72 13.45 20.15
N PHE A 407 -4.60 14.66 20.70
CA PHE A 407 -3.38 15.47 20.61
C PHE A 407 -2.20 14.75 21.31
N SER A 408 -2.42 14.26 22.54
CA SER A 408 -1.41 13.49 23.28
C SER A 408 -1.01 12.20 22.56
N LEU A 409 -1.99 11.44 22.06
CA LEU A 409 -1.74 10.24 21.25
C LEU A 409 -0.94 10.56 19.98
N THR A 410 -1.26 11.67 19.31
CA THR A 410 -0.55 12.07 18.08
C THR A 410 0.92 12.35 18.37
N ILE A 411 1.22 13.11 19.43
CA ILE A 411 2.62 13.39 19.83
C ILE A 411 3.35 12.10 20.18
N PHE A 412 2.71 11.24 20.99
CA PHE A 412 3.28 9.98 21.41
C PHE A 412 3.58 9.06 20.22
N LEU A 413 2.62 8.86 19.30
CA LEU A 413 2.80 8.00 18.11
C LEU A 413 3.91 8.53 17.18
N TRP A 414 3.95 9.85 16.95
CA TRP A 414 5.04 10.46 16.17
C TRP A 414 6.39 10.20 16.81
N TRP A 415 6.51 10.45 18.11
CA TRP A 415 7.77 10.25 18.83
C TRP A 415 8.17 8.77 18.82
N HIS A 416 7.27 7.87 19.20
CA HIS A 416 7.55 6.44 19.31
C HIS A 416 7.90 5.81 17.95
N ASN A 417 7.01 5.92 16.98
CA ASN A 417 7.20 5.30 15.68
C ASN A 417 8.41 5.87 14.93
N LEU A 418 8.56 7.20 14.94
CA LEU A 418 9.68 7.86 14.26
C LEU A 418 11.02 7.53 14.92
N SER A 419 11.10 7.45 16.26
CA SER A 419 12.34 7.10 16.95
C SER A 419 12.79 5.67 16.64
N LEU A 420 11.86 4.71 16.59
CA LEU A 420 12.16 3.32 16.24
C LEU A 420 12.59 3.19 14.77
N ILE A 421 11.90 3.87 13.86
CA ILE A 421 12.26 3.91 12.43
C ILE A 421 13.65 4.52 12.25
N ALA A 422 13.90 5.69 12.86
CA ALA A 422 15.18 6.37 12.77
C ALA A 422 16.33 5.50 13.32
N HIS A 423 16.11 4.89 14.49
CA HIS A 423 17.09 4.00 15.09
C HIS A 423 17.43 2.78 14.20
N TYR A 424 16.42 2.22 13.51
CA TYR A 424 16.62 1.11 12.58
C TYR A 424 17.40 1.52 11.33
N ILE A 425 17.08 2.68 10.73
CA ILE A 425 17.71 3.14 9.49
C ILE A 425 19.15 3.63 9.74
N LEU A 426 19.42 4.24 10.90
CA LEU A 426 20.74 4.81 11.20
C LEU A 426 21.75 3.80 11.81
N ARG A 427 21.34 2.57 12.05
CA ARG A 427 22.23 1.45 12.39
C ARG A 427 22.95 0.91 11.16
#